data_86d82a062680dcab2aadc4285c7c8cd5
#
_entry.id   86d82a062680dcab2aadc4285c7c8cd5
#
_cell.length_a   1.000
_cell.length_b   1.000
_cell.length_c   1.000
_cell.angle_alpha   90.00
_cell.angle_beta   90.00
_cell.angle_gamma   90.00
#
_symmetry.space_group_name_H-M   'P 1'
#
loop_
_entity.id
_entity.type
_entity.pdbx_description
1 polymer ?
#
loop_
_entity_poly.entity_id
_entity_poly.type
_entity_poly.pdbx_seq_one_letter_code
_entity_poly.pdbx_strand_id
1 'polypeptide(L)'
;GWYLRNDIIWAKNNPMPEAVKDRFAKAHEHIFLLSKSPKYKFFYEEVLEPYTEPLNRWGGDNFNDAGQEQTKYGEGLAKELGYSHQNKDGKGKNVRPNPNGRTRKDVWKLNTSSYAGAHFAVFPDTIPELAIKAGTEQGDIVLDPFMGSGTTAVMATRLGRKWMGIEMNEEYAEIIKDRTSQLEMF
;
A
#
# COMPACT_ATOMS: atom_id res chain seq x y z
N GLY A 1 19.90 3.54 -15.12
CA GLY A 1 18.64 4.21 -14.83
C GLY A 1 17.82 3.47 -13.78
N TRP A 2 16.60 3.93 -13.58
CA TRP A 2 15.59 3.31 -12.73
C TRP A 2 14.44 2.80 -13.58
N TYR A 3 13.75 1.76 -13.12
CA TYR A 3 12.56 1.22 -13.75
C TYR A 3 11.33 1.70 -12.98
N LEU A 4 10.42 2.42 -13.63
CA LEU A 4 9.13 2.77 -13.06
C LEU A 4 8.27 1.50 -13.03
N ARG A 5 7.80 1.11 -11.84
CA ARG A 5 7.01 -0.10 -11.61
C ARG A 5 5.54 0.21 -11.40
N ASN A 6 5.26 1.27 -10.66
CA ASN A 6 3.90 1.70 -10.39
C ASN A 6 3.86 3.22 -10.20
N ASP A 7 2.78 3.81 -10.62
CA ASP A 7 2.35 5.15 -10.26
C ASP A 7 1.18 5.01 -9.29
N ILE A 8 1.46 5.25 -8.01
CA ILE A 8 0.51 5.12 -6.92
C ILE A 8 -0.10 6.49 -6.65
N ILE A 9 -1.41 6.55 -6.53
CA ILE A 9 -2.15 7.78 -6.25
C ILE A 9 -2.51 7.83 -4.77
N TRP A 10 -1.92 8.74 -4.03
CA TRP A 10 -2.41 9.10 -2.70
C TRP A 10 -3.58 10.07 -2.86
N ALA A 11 -4.80 9.55 -2.83
CA ALA A 11 -6.03 10.33 -2.83
C ALA A 11 -6.32 10.82 -1.40
N LYS A 12 -6.31 12.15 -1.20
CA LYS A 12 -6.54 12.78 0.10
C LYS A 12 -8.04 12.83 0.38
N ASN A 13 -8.49 12.21 1.49
CA ASN A 13 -9.90 12.30 1.88
C ASN A 13 -10.28 13.71 2.36
N ASN A 14 -9.30 14.47 2.88
CA ASN A 14 -9.44 15.81 3.43
C ASN A 14 -8.42 16.78 2.79
N PRO A 15 -8.48 17.02 1.47
CA PRO A 15 -7.56 17.94 0.81
C PRO A 15 -7.79 19.36 1.31
N MET A 16 -6.71 20.17 1.36
CA MET A 16 -6.88 21.61 1.59
C MET A 16 -7.70 22.23 0.44
N PRO A 17 -8.72 23.06 0.76
CA PRO A 17 -9.47 23.74 -0.28
C PRO A 17 -8.57 24.63 -1.14
N GLU A 18 -8.69 24.53 -2.45
CA GLU A 18 -8.06 25.45 -3.41
C GLU A 18 -9.13 26.37 -4.02
N ALA A 19 -8.91 27.69 -3.96
CA ALA A 19 -9.82 28.67 -4.55
C ALA A 19 -9.48 28.88 -6.04
N VAL A 20 -9.51 27.79 -6.84
CA VAL A 20 -9.22 27.83 -8.27
C VAL A 20 -10.50 27.92 -9.10
N LYS A 21 -10.48 28.63 -10.24
CA LYS A 21 -11.62 28.81 -11.13
C LYS A 21 -11.33 28.39 -12.59
N ASP A 22 -10.10 28.06 -12.88
CA ASP A 22 -9.56 27.73 -14.22
C ASP A 22 -9.22 26.27 -14.43
N ARG A 23 -9.30 25.46 -13.35
CA ARG A 23 -9.00 24.04 -13.35
C ARG A 23 -9.69 23.32 -12.19
N PHE A 24 -9.62 22.00 -12.16
CA PHE A 24 -10.06 21.20 -11.00
C PHE A 24 -9.09 21.37 -9.83
N ALA A 25 -9.62 21.43 -8.59
CA ALA A 25 -8.82 21.44 -7.39
C ALA A 25 -8.02 20.12 -7.22
N LYS A 26 -6.76 20.23 -6.83
CA LYS A 26 -5.89 19.06 -6.65
C LYS A 26 -6.18 18.37 -5.33
N ALA A 27 -6.56 17.10 -5.39
CA ALA A 27 -6.92 16.29 -4.23
C ALA A 27 -6.05 15.04 -4.06
N HIS A 28 -4.94 14.94 -4.77
CA HIS A 28 -4.04 13.77 -4.72
C HIS A 28 -2.58 14.13 -4.91
N GLU A 29 -1.72 13.19 -4.55
CA GLU A 29 -0.29 13.20 -4.85
C GLU A 29 0.12 11.87 -5.47
N HIS A 30 1.24 11.88 -6.23
CA HIS A 30 1.82 10.69 -6.84
C HIS A 30 2.94 10.13 -5.97
N ILE A 31 2.99 8.80 -5.85
CA ILE A 31 4.05 8.05 -5.20
C ILE A 31 4.57 7.06 -6.22
N PHE A 32 5.84 7.19 -6.63
CA PHE A 32 6.41 6.34 -7.66
C PHE A 32 7.17 5.16 -7.05
N LEU A 33 6.75 3.94 -7.37
CA LEU A 33 7.52 2.75 -7.08
C LEU A 33 8.57 2.56 -8.17
N LEU A 34 9.82 2.64 -7.77
CA LEU A 34 10.97 2.52 -8.66
C LEU A 34 11.84 1.34 -8.23
N SER A 35 12.48 0.67 -9.19
CA SER A 35 13.48 -0.36 -8.93
C SER A 35 14.77 -0.13 -9.73
N LYS A 36 15.91 -0.56 -9.19
CA LYS A 36 17.22 -0.51 -9.86
C LYS A 36 17.38 -1.61 -10.91
N SER A 37 16.64 -2.70 -10.79
CA SER A 37 16.74 -3.88 -11.63
C SER A 37 15.37 -4.26 -12.19
N PRO A 38 15.31 -4.89 -13.37
CA PRO A 38 14.07 -5.48 -13.90
C PRO A 38 13.47 -6.52 -12.95
N LYS A 39 14.32 -7.23 -12.21
CA LYS A 39 13.92 -8.18 -11.16
C LYS A 39 14.18 -7.53 -9.80
N TYR A 40 13.17 -7.52 -8.93
CA TYR A 40 13.25 -6.98 -7.58
C TYR A 40 12.33 -7.77 -6.65
N LYS A 41 12.56 -7.66 -5.34
CA LYS A 41 11.67 -8.24 -4.33
C LYS A 41 10.50 -7.29 -4.10
N PHE A 42 9.30 -7.88 -3.98
CA PHE A 42 8.09 -7.18 -3.58
C PHE A 42 7.26 -8.11 -2.71
N PHE A 43 7.08 -7.75 -1.46
CA PHE A 43 6.42 -8.57 -0.45
C PHE A 43 4.91 -8.27 -0.44
N TYR A 44 4.20 -8.72 -1.48
CA TYR A 44 2.80 -8.38 -1.69
C TYR A 44 1.88 -8.87 -0.56
N GLU A 45 2.23 -9.97 0.11
CA GLU A 45 1.45 -10.52 1.23
C GLU A 45 1.47 -9.62 2.46
N GLU A 46 2.56 -8.87 2.67
CA GLU A 46 2.72 -7.92 3.77
C GLU A 46 1.86 -6.65 3.60
N VAL A 47 1.36 -6.42 2.39
CA VAL A 47 0.60 -5.22 2.03
C VAL A 47 -0.79 -5.51 1.48
N LEU A 48 -1.31 -6.71 1.72
CA LEU A 48 -2.69 -7.04 1.36
C LEU A 48 -3.67 -6.06 2.02
N GLU A 49 -4.76 -5.80 1.35
CA GLU A 49 -5.87 -5.04 1.92
C GLU A 49 -7.05 -5.95 2.25
N PRO A 50 -7.79 -5.66 3.31
CA PRO A 50 -8.96 -6.46 3.67
C PRO A 50 -9.99 -6.44 2.55
N TYR A 51 -10.80 -7.48 2.48
CA TYR A 51 -11.96 -7.49 1.60
C TYR A 51 -12.99 -6.47 2.10
N THR A 52 -13.54 -5.68 1.20
CA THR A 52 -14.59 -4.69 1.52
C THR A 52 -15.94 -5.34 1.77
N GLU A 53 -16.11 -6.58 1.32
CA GLU A 53 -17.31 -7.38 1.51
C GLU A 53 -16.92 -8.75 2.06
N PRO A 54 -17.78 -9.38 2.88
CA PRO A 54 -17.52 -10.71 3.39
C PRO A 54 -17.24 -11.70 2.25
N LEU A 55 -16.31 -12.62 2.46
CA LEU A 55 -15.98 -13.68 1.50
C LEU A 55 -17.19 -14.56 1.12
N ASN A 56 -18.23 -14.56 1.96
CA ASN A 56 -19.48 -15.29 1.72
C ASN A 56 -20.26 -14.80 0.49
N ARG A 57 -20.01 -13.59 -0.02
CA ARG A 57 -20.55 -13.15 -1.34
C ARG A 57 -20.13 -14.09 -2.47
N TRP A 58 -19.01 -14.77 -2.30
CA TRP A 58 -18.42 -15.67 -3.30
C TRP A 58 -18.64 -17.16 -2.97
N GLY A 59 -19.54 -17.50 -2.03
CA GLY A 59 -19.86 -18.88 -1.77
C GLY A 59 -19.92 -19.33 -0.30
N GLY A 60 -19.80 -18.40 0.67
CA GLY A 60 -19.91 -18.72 2.11
C GLY A 60 -18.79 -19.61 2.65
N ASP A 61 -19.04 -20.21 3.81
CA ASP A 61 -18.14 -21.17 4.45
C ASP A 61 -17.92 -22.45 3.63
N ASN A 62 -18.82 -22.71 2.68
CA ASN A 62 -18.79 -23.84 1.75
C ASN A 62 -18.30 -23.46 0.35
N PHE A 63 -17.28 -22.65 0.24
CA PHE A 63 -16.67 -22.26 -1.04
C PHE A 63 -16.27 -23.48 -1.90
N ASN A 64 -16.09 -24.64 -1.29
CA ASN A 64 -15.82 -25.90 -2.00
C ASN A 64 -17.04 -26.44 -2.75
N ASP A 65 -18.25 -26.19 -2.25
CA ASP A 65 -19.50 -26.72 -2.82
C ASP A 65 -20.16 -25.73 -3.78
N ALA A 66 -20.05 -24.44 -3.52
CA ALA A 66 -20.60 -23.38 -4.40
C ALA A 66 -19.92 -23.31 -5.77
N GLY A 67 -18.70 -23.82 -5.91
CA GLY A 67 -17.97 -23.87 -7.18
C GLY A 67 -18.69 -24.72 -8.26
N GLN A 68 -19.57 -25.64 -7.87
CA GLN A 68 -20.33 -26.44 -8.83
C GLN A 68 -21.66 -25.82 -9.24
N GLU A 69 -22.29 -25.00 -8.39
CA GLU A 69 -23.56 -24.34 -8.75
C GLU A 69 -23.40 -22.98 -9.42
N GLN A 70 -22.34 -22.23 -9.11
CA GLN A 70 -22.09 -20.94 -9.75
C GLN A 70 -21.58 -21.02 -11.20
N THR A 71 -21.12 -22.17 -11.64
CA THR A 71 -20.78 -22.39 -13.07
C THR A 71 -21.98 -22.16 -13.99
N LYS A 72 -23.21 -22.39 -13.52
CA LYS A 72 -24.41 -22.18 -14.33
C LYS A 72 -24.71 -20.71 -14.68
N TYR A 73 -24.35 -19.76 -13.81
CA TYR A 73 -24.55 -18.33 -14.08
C TYR A 73 -23.35 -17.67 -14.74
N GLY A 74 -22.12 -18.17 -14.49
CA GLY A 74 -20.88 -17.63 -15.06
C GLY A 74 -20.63 -18.03 -16.51
N GLU A 75 -21.03 -19.23 -16.91
CA GLU A 75 -20.74 -19.74 -18.26
C GLU A 75 -21.46 -18.97 -19.37
N GLY A 76 -22.69 -18.54 -19.15
CA GLY A 76 -23.44 -17.75 -20.15
C GLY A 76 -22.80 -16.41 -20.42
N LEU A 77 -22.57 -15.61 -19.38
CA LEU A 77 -22.09 -14.25 -19.50
C LEU A 77 -20.60 -14.19 -19.87
N ALA A 78 -19.77 -15.09 -19.32
CA ALA A 78 -18.36 -15.16 -19.65
C ALA A 78 -18.11 -15.57 -21.11
N LYS A 79 -18.95 -16.47 -21.64
CA LYS A 79 -18.90 -16.91 -23.03
C LYS A 79 -19.35 -15.81 -23.99
N GLU A 80 -20.36 -15.03 -23.60
CA GLU A 80 -20.89 -13.91 -24.38
C GLU A 80 -19.93 -12.72 -24.42
N LEU A 81 -19.17 -12.50 -23.33
CA LEU A 81 -18.15 -11.45 -23.22
C LEU A 81 -16.74 -11.89 -23.67
N GLY A 82 -16.58 -13.11 -24.16
CA GLY A 82 -15.29 -13.63 -24.64
C GLY A 82 -14.25 -13.94 -23.55
N TYR A 83 -14.64 -13.95 -22.27
CA TYR A 83 -13.77 -14.32 -21.16
C TYR A 83 -13.78 -15.83 -20.92
N SER A 84 -12.89 -16.55 -21.55
CA SER A 84 -12.67 -17.97 -21.28
C SER A 84 -11.68 -18.13 -20.13
N HIS A 85 -12.16 -18.48 -18.94
CA HIS A 85 -11.32 -18.90 -17.81
C HIS A 85 -11.01 -20.40 -17.82
N GLN A 86 -11.10 -21.05 -18.97
CA GLN A 86 -10.76 -22.45 -19.09
C GLN A 86 -9.25 -22.62 -19.35
N ASN A 87 -8.62 -23.46 -18.54
CA ASN A 87 -7.31 -24.00 -18.87
C ASN A 87 -7.42 -24.86 -20.16
N LYS A 88 -6.30 -25.09 -20.86
CA LYS A 88 -6.23 -25.98 -22.04
C LYS A 88 -6.76 -27.40 -21.80
N ASP A 89 -6.90 -27.81 -20.54
CA ASP A 89 -7.42 -29.09 -20.06
C ASP A 89 -8.91 -29.06 -19.67
N GLY A 90 -9.60 -27.93 -19.91
CA GLY A 90 -11.04 -27.78 -19.65
C GLY A 90 -11.42 -27.67 -18.16
N LYS A 91 -10.44 -27.68 -17.26
CA LYS A 91 -10.66 -27.55 -15.83
C LYS A 91 -10.55 -26.09 -15.45
N GLY A 92 -11.64 -25.46 -15.04
CA GLY A 92 -11.63 -24.12 -14.49
C GLY A 92 -10.70 -24.03 -13.27
N LYS A 93 -9.81 -23.03 -13.23
CA LYS A 93 -9.07 -22.73 -12.00
C LYS A 93 -10.05 -22.13 -11.00
N ASN A 94 -10.44 -22.88 -9.99
CA ASN A 94 -11.04 -22.32 -8.79
C ASN A 94 -9.95 -21.49 -8.09
N VAL A 95 -9.88 -20.20 -8.43
CA VAL A 95 -8.99 -19.26 -7.73
C VAL A 95 -9.66 -18.98 -6.38
N ARG A 96 -9.21 -19.68 -5.34
CA ARG A 96 -9.63 -19.38 -3.99
C ARG A 96 -9.13 -18.00 -3.61
N PRO A 97 -9.98 -17.12 -3.06
CA PRO A 97 -9.52 -15.86 -2.50
C PRO A 97 -8.46 -16.11 -1.42
N ASN A 98 -7.44 -15.28 -1.37
CA ASN A 98 -6.45 -15.35 -0.30
C ASN A 98 -7.14 -15.02 1.04
N PRO A 99 -7.12 -15.91 2.06
CA PRO A 99 -7.80 -15.64 3.33
C PRO A 99 -7.26 -14.41 4.06
N ASN A 100 -6.03 -14.02 3.77
CA ASN A 100 -5.35 -12.87 4.39
C ASN A 100 -5.73 -11.52 3.75
N GLY A 101 -6.50 -11.52 2.65
CA GLY A 101 -6.91 -10.31 1.96
C GLY A 101 -6.66 -10.36 0.46
N ARG A 102 -6.92 -9.25 -0.19
CA ARG A 102 -6.73 -9.06 -1.63
C ARG A 102 -5.51 -8.20 -1.92
N THR A 103 -4.96 -8.32 -3.11
CA THR A 103 -3.90 -7.42 -3.59
C THR A 103 -4.34 -5.97 -3.47
N ARG A 104 -3.52 -5.17 -2.79
CA ARG A 104 -3.76 -3.73 -2.62
C ARG A 104 -3.75 -3.02 -3.95
N LYS A 105 -4.70 -2.11 -4.11
CA LYS A 105 -4.78 -1.25 -5.29
C LYS A 105 -3.78 -0.09 -5.18
N ASP A 106 -3.47 0.50 -6.31
CA ASP A 106 -2.56 1.65 -6.44
C ASP A 106 -3.21 3.01 -6.15
N VAL A 107 -4.49 3.04 -5.79
CA VAL A 107 -5.16 4.26 -5.30
C VAL A 107 -5.36 4.14 -3.79
N TRP A 108 -4.57 4.90 -3.02
CA TRP A 108 -4.60 4.91 -1.57
C TRP A 108 -5.39 6.10 -1.06
N LYS A 109 -6.56 5.83 -0.47
CA LYS A 109 -7.41 6.85 0.15
C LYS A 109 -6.98 7.05 1.60
N LEU A 110 -6.19 8.09 1.86
CA LEU A 110 -5.64 8.36 3.17
C LEU A 110 -5.90 9.83 3.56
N ASN A 111 -6.15 10.06 4.85
CA ASN A 111 -6.20 11.41 5.38
C ASN A 111 -4.81 12.03 5.38
N THR A 112 -4.74 13.36 5.29
CA THR A 112 -3.52 14.09 5.62
C THR A 112 -3.26 14.00 7.12
N SER A 113 -1.99 13.91 7.51
CA SER A 113 -1.59 13.99 8.91
C SER A 113 -1.19 15.41 9.25
N SER A 114 -1.47 15.85 10.48
CA SER A 114 -0.91 17.05 11.09
C SER A 114 -0.10 16.63 12.30
N TYR A 115 1.13 17.11 12.40
CA TYR A 115 1.92 16.96 13.62
C TYR A 115 1.71 18.20 14.50
N ALA A 116 1.25 18.00 15.74
CA ALA A 116 0.84 19.08 16.63
C ALA A 116 1.99 20.02 17.07
N GLY A 117 3.24 19.66 16.82
CA GLY A 117 4.44 20.42 17.23
C GLY A 117 5.14 21.21 16.13
N ALA A 118 4.74 21.06 14.87
CA ALA A 118 5.42 21.73 13.76
C ALA A 118 4.46 21.95 12.59
N HIS A 119 4.51 23.12 11.98
CA HIS A 119 3.68 23.53 10.83
C HIS A 119 4.10 22.85 9.51
N PHE A 120 4.47 21.57 9.54
CA PHE A 120 5.02 20.88 8.38
C PHE A 120 4.03 19.93 7.74
N ALA A 121 4.03 19.91 6.42
CA ALA A 121 3.30 18.95 5.61
C ALA A 121 3.90 17.54 5.82
N VAL A 122 3.40 16.81 6.80
CA VAL A 122 3.80 15.42 7.10
C VAL A 122 2.86 14.49 6.33
N PHE A 123 3.43 13.52 5.62
CA PHE A 123 2.61 12.44 5.07
C PHE A 123 2.15 11.48 6.18
N PRO A 124 1.00 10.81 6.02
CA PRO A 124 0.51 9.86 7.01
C PRO A 124 1.45 8.66 7.18
N ASP A 125 1.57 8.13 8.40
CA ASP A 125 2.40 6.97 8.76
C ASP A 125 2.17 5.76 7.86
N THR A 126 0.95 5.60 7.35
CA THR A 126 0.56 4.52 6.44
C THR A 126 1.37 4.50 5.13
N ILE A 127 1.84 5.65 4.64
CA ILE A 127 2.62 5.70 3.39
C ILE A 127 3.98 4.99 3.58
N PRO A 128 4.84 5.40 4.52
CA PRO A 128 6.11 4.70 4.75
C PRO A 128 5.89 3.28 5.28
N GLU A 129 4.84 3.02 6.06
CA GLU A 129 4.50 1.66 6.49
C GLU A 129 4.33 0.71 5.32
N LEU A 130 3.49 1.06 4.36
CA LEU A 130 3.23 0.25 3.17
C LEU A 130 4.48 0.11 2.29
N ALA A 131 5.24 1.20 2.11
CA ALA A 131 6.46 1.18 1.30
C ALA A 131 7.53 0.27 1.93
N ILE A 132 7.73 0.35 3.24
CA ILE A 132 8.70 -0.47 3.98
C ILE A 132 8.28 -1.94 3.94
N LYS A 133 7.03 -2.27 4.24
CA LYS A 133 6.51 -3.63 4.18
C LYS A 133 6.63 -4.24 2.79
N ALA A 134 6.32 -3.48 1.75
CA ALA A 134 6.37 -3.95 0.38
C ALA A 134 7.80 -4.21 -0.11
N GLY A 135 8.78 -3.41 0.34
CA GLY A 135 10.12 -3.38 -0.24
C GLY A 135 11.23 -4.00 0.61
N THR A 136 10.97 -4.36 1.88
CA THR A 136 12.01 -4.78 2.84
C THR A 136 11.59 -5.94 3.71
N GLU A 137 12.60 -6.69 4.21
CA GLU A 137 12.47 -7.70 5.27
C GLU A 137 12.94 -7.11 6.62
N GLN A 138 12.63 -7.79 7.72
CA GLN A 138 13.17 -7.41 9.03
C GLN A 138 14.70 -7.38 9.03
N GLY A 139 15.27 -6.34 9.64
CA GLY A 139 16.72 -6.13 9.68
C GLY A 139 17.30 -5.39 8.48
N ASP A 140 16.56 -5.22 7.40
CA ASP A 140 16.96 -4.41 6.25
C ASP A 140 17.10 -2.92 6.61
N ILE A 141 17.79 -2.16 5.77
CA ILE A 141 18.02 -0.73 5.96
C ILE A 141 17.07 0.07 5.08
N VAL A 142 16.33 0.99 5.69
CA VAL A 142 15.50 2.00 5.03
C VAL A 142 16.26 3.31 4.99
N LEU A 143 16.46 3.88 3.81
CA LEU A 143 17.08 5.19 3.62
C LEU A 143 16.02 6.23 3.28
N ASP A 144 16.00 7.33 4.04
CA ASP A 144 15.24 8.54 3.71
C ASP A 144 16.19 9.73 3.60
N PRO A 145 16.47 10.24 2.38
CA PRO A 145 17.37 11.37 2.19
C PRO A 145 16.75 12.74 2.56
N PHE A 146 15.47 12.78 2.94
CA PHE A 146 14.72 13.96 3.35
C PHE A 146 13.89 13.66 4.59
N MET A 147 14.57 13.25 5.67
CA MET A 147 13.96 12.62 6.85
C MET A 147 12.90 13.49 7.54
N GLY A 148 13.04 14.82 7.53
CA GLY A 148 12.11 15.73 8.20
C GLY A 148 11.96 15.39 9.68
N SER A 149 10.73 15.31 10.17
CA SER A 149 10.42 14.94 11.56
C SER A 149 10.56 13.43 11.88
N GLY A 150 11.04 12.61 10.94
CA GLY A 150 11.38 11.21 11.17
C GLY A 150 10.25 10.19 11.07
N THR A 151 9.19 10.48 10.33
CA THR A 151 8.08 9.54 10.15
C THR A 151 8.55 8.21 9.57
N THR A 152 9.44 8.24 8.59
CA THR A 152 10.06 7.04 8.00
C THR A 152 10.88 6.27 9.03
N ALA A 153 11.68 6.96 9.86
CA ALA A 153 12.51 6.32 10.91
C ALA A 153 11.64 5.62 11.96
N VAL A 154 10.58 6.30 12.43
CA VAL A 154 9.61 5.74 13.37
C VAL A 154 8.97 4.47 12.81
N MET A 155 8.53 4.49 11.55
CA MET A 155 7.90 3.32 10.94
C MET A 155 8.89 2.19 10.71
N ALA A 156 10.12 2.49 10.28
CA ALA A 156 11.17 1.49 10.13
C ALA A 156 11.47 0.79 11.47
N THR A 157 11.63 1.56 12.55
CA THR A 157 11.86 1.01 13.90
C THR A 157 10.69 0.12 14.35
N ARG A 158 9.45 0.59 14.23
CA ARG A 158 8.25 -0.21 14.59
C ARG A 158 8.15 -1.53 13.84
N LEU A 159 8.61 -1.54 12.61
CA LEU A 159 8.58 -2.72 11.74
C LEU A 159 9.84 -3.60 11.86
N GLY A 160 10.75 -3.31 12.78
CA GLY A 160 11.99 -4.07 12.98
C GLY A 160 13.01 -3.90 11.84
N ARG A 161 12.97 -2.77 11.15
CA ARG A 161 13.96 -2.39 10.14
C ARG A 161 14.93 -1.39 10.72
N LYS A 162 16.17 -1.41 10.22
CA LYS A 162 17.14 -0.35 10.48
C LYS A 162 16.81 0.85 9.58
N TRP A 163 17.25 2.03 9.97
CA TRP A 163 17.06 3.21 9.14
C TRP A 163 18.31 4.06 9.08
N MET A 164 18.40 4.85 8.02
CA MET A 164 19.39 5.89 7.81
C MET A 164 18.67 7.10 7.23
N GLY A 165 18.91 8.27 7.79
CA GLY A 165 18.26 9.52 7.38
C GLY A 165 19.24 10.63 7.13
N ILE A 166 18.87 11.54 6.23
CA ILE A 166 19.57 12.81 6.01
C ILE A 166 18.58 13.93 6.32
N GLU A 167 18.96 14.83 7.22
CA GLU A 167 18.19 16.01 7.59
C GLU A 167 19.13 17.18 7.81
N MET A 168 18.80 18.32 7.23
CA MET A 168 19.65 19.52 7.35
C MET A 168 19.31 20.37 8.58
N ASN A 169 18.10 20.24 9.11
CA ASN A 169 17.68 20.98 10.30
C ASN A 169 18.03 20.19 11.56
N GLU A 170 18.93 20.72 12.38
CA GLU A 170 19.37 20.11 13.63
C GLU A 170 18.23 19.88 14.63
N GLU A 171 17.23 20.77 14.67
CA GLU A 171 16.05 20.60 15.54
C GLU A 171 15.27 19.33 15.18
N TYR A 172 15.21 18.97 13.90
CA TYR A 172 14.56 17.75 13.48
C TYR A 172 15.36 16.51 13.84
N ALA A 173 16.69 16.59 13.83
CA ALA A 173 17.54 15.50 14.27
C ALA A 173 17.25 15.09 15.74
N GLU A 174 17.05 16.07 16.62
CA GLU A 174 16.66 15.81 18.01
C GLU A 174 15.24 15.21 18.10
N ILE A 175 14.29 15.75 17.35
CA ILE A 175 12.92 15.18 17.28
C ILE A 175 12.94 13.71 16.82
N ILE A 176 13.76 13.38 15.83
CA ILE A 176 13.90 12.00 15.33
C ILE A 176 14.44 11.09 16.46
N LYS A 177 15.47 11.51 17.18
CA LYS A 177 16.05 10.74 18.29
C LYS A 177 15.00 10.48 19.38
N ASP A 178 14.27 11.51 19.77
CA ASP A 178 13.23 11.37 20.82
C ASP A 178 12.12 10.42 20.37
N ARG A 179 11.65 10.54 19.15
CA ARG A 179 10.58 9.69 18.60
C ARG A 179 10.98 8.22 18.43
N THR A 180 12.24 7.96 18.09
CA THR A 180 12.73 6.59 17.89
C THR A 180 13.16 5.93 19.19
N SER A 181 13.80 6.67 20.13
CA SER A 181 14.20 6.13 21.43
C SER A 181 13.02 5.65 22.29
N GLN A 182 11.86 6.31 22.17
CA GLN A 182 10.64 5.88 22.86
C GLN A 182 10.15 4.49 22.40
N LEU A 183 10.51 4.06 21.20
CA LEU A 183 10.09 2.77 20.64
C LEU A 183 11.05 1.63 21.00
N GLU A 184 12.30 1.93 21.37
CA GLU A 184 13.29 0.94 21.77
C GLU A 184 13.12 0.47 23.23
N MET A 185 12.23 1.13 23.98
CA MET A 185 11.95 0.80 25.39
C MET A 185 10.85 -0.28 25.56
N PHE A 186 10.29 -0.78 24.50
CA PHE A 186 9.27 -1.84 24.48
C PHE A 186 9.69 -3.00 23.59
#